data_d1216de2e563375e04307b7ae3d6151d
#
_entry.id   d1216de2e563375e04307b7ae3d6151d
#
_cell.length_a   1.000
_cell.length_b   1.000
_cell.length_c   1.000
_cell.angle_alpha   90.00
_cell.angle_beta   90.00
_cell.angle_gamma   90.00
#
_symmetry.space_group_name_H-M   'P 1'
#
loop_
_entity.id
_entity.type
_entity.pdbx_description
1 polymer ?
#
loop_
_entity_poly.entity_id
_entity_poly.type
_entity_poly.pdbx_seq_one_letter_code
_entity_poly.pdbx_strand_id
1 'polypeptide(L)'
;MANIKKNFNFRNGVQVDDDNLLVTSTGLVGIGTTIPVEALDVRGNVIITGFTSATSQNVGFLTVATLEPTKIIGAGLSVVSGI
;
A
#
# COMPACT_ATOMS: atom_id res chain seq x y z
N MET A 1 -33.79 -9.40 15.16
CA MET A 1 -32.35 -9.20 15.10
C MET A 1 -32.04 -7.72 15.16
N ALA A 2 -31.12 -7.33 15.99
CA ALA A 2 -30.75 -5.92 16.12
C ALA A 2 -29.75 -5.53 15.04
N ASN A 3 -29.99 -4.41 14.39
CA ASN A 3 -29.03 -3.82 13.47
C ASN A 3 -28.09 -2.90 14.23
N ILE A 4 -26.81 -3.05 13.98
CA ILE A 4 -25.80 -2.20 14.59
C ILE A 4 -25.52 -1.04 13.64
N LYS A 5 -25.86 0.17 14.05
CA LYS A 5 -25.70 1.37 13.24
C LYS A 5 -24.52 2.23 13.65
N LYS A 6 -23.76 1.76 14.65
CA LYS A 6 -22.57 2.43 15.13
C LYS A 6 -21.34 1.65 14.78
N ASN A 7 -20.21 2.31 14.67
CA ASN A 7 -18.94 1.65 14.41
C ASN A 7 -18.52 0.83 15.64
N PHE A 8 -17.84 -0.27 15.38
CA PHE A 8 -17.11 -0.98 16.43
C PHE A 8 -15.76 -0.29 16.63
N ASN A 9 -15.39 -0.10 17.89
CA ASN A 9 -14.11 0.47 18.24
C ASN A 9 -13.25 -0.59 18.91
N PHE A 10 -12.22 -1.04 18.23
CA PHE A 10 -11.30 -2.07 18.73
C PHE A 10 -10.03 -1.38 19.26
N ARG A 11 -9.85 -1.40 20.57
CA ARG A 11 -8.75 -0.67 21.22
C ARG A 11 -7.42 -1.40 21.22
N ASN A 12 -7.46 -2.74 21.13
CA ASN A 12 -6.26 -3.55 21.12
C ASN A 12 -5.90 -4.06 19.74
N GLY A 13 -6.61 -3.57 18.71
CA GLY A 13 -6.36 -3.97 17.34
C GLY A 13 -7.34 -5.03 16.85
N VAL A 14 -7.10 -5.51 15.65
CA VAL A 14 -7.93 -6.52 14.98
C VAL A 14 -6.98 -7.51 14.33
N GLN A 15 -7.29 -8.79 14.47
CA GLN A 15 -6.53 -9.84 13.79
C GLN A 15 -7.51 -10.79 13.13
N VAL A 16 -7.35 -11.01 11.84
CA VAL A 16 -8.17 -11.93 11.06
C VAL A 16 -7.24 -13.01 10.52
N ASP A 17 -7.45 -14.24 11.00
CA ASP A 17 -6.74 -15.42 10.52
C ASP A 17 -5.22 -15.19 10.42
N ASP A 18 -4.62 -14.85 11.57
CA ASP A 18 -3.21 -14.58 11.76
C ASP A 18 -2.71 -13.39 10.94
N ASP A 19 -2.30 -13.60 9.68
CA ASP A 19 -1.68 -12.57 8.86
C ASP A 19 -2.58 -12.07 7.72
N ASN A 20 -3.81 -12.57 7.60
CA ASN A 20 -4.68 -12.10 6.53
C ASN A 20 -4.96 -10.60 6.67
N LEU A 21 -5.28 -10.17 7.88
CA LEU A 21 -5.44 -8.75 8.19
C LEU A 21 -5.07 -8.55 9.66
N LEU A 22 -4.15 -7.67 9.91
CA LEU A 22 -3.74 -7.33 11.26
C LEU A 22 -3.73 -5.81 11.42
N VAL A 23 -4.45 -5.33 12.44
CA VAL A 23 -4.35 -3.94 12.86
C VAL A 23 -3.81 -3.95 14.28
N THR A 24 -2.61 -3.41 14.48
CA THR A 24 -1.98 -3.40 15.79
C THR A 24 -2.55 -2.30 16.67
N SER A 25 -2.36 -2.43 17.98
CA SER A 25 -2.77 -1.37 18.92
C SER A 25 -1.96 -0.09 18.75
N THR A 26 -0.83 -0.14 18.06
CA THR A 26 0.04 1.00 17.81
C THR A 26 -0.24 1.71 16.49
N GLY A 27 -1.23 1.26 15.72
CA GLY A 27 -1.66 1.93 14.51
C GLY A 27 -1.02 1.45 13.22
N LEU A 28 -0.49 0.24 13.21
CA LEU A 28 0.06 -0.37 12.01
C LEU A 28 -0.92 -1.37 11.43
N VAL A 29 -1.03 -1.42 10.11
CA VAL A 29 -1.91 -2.37 9.40
C VAL A 29 -1.05 -3.29 8.55
N GLY A 30 -1.22 -4.58 8.76
CA GLY A 30 -0.52 -5.60 7.98
C GLY A 30 -1.51 -6.44 7.18
N ILE A 31 -1.19 -6.69 5.93
CA ILE A 31 -1.91 -7.63 5.08
C ILE A 31 -0.87 -8.61 4.56
N GLY A 32 -0.98 -9.86 5.00
CA GLY A 32 0.00 -10.89 4.71
C GLY A 32 1.22 -10.87 5.63
N THR A 33 1.15 -10.17 6.75
CA THR A 33 2.24 -10.12 7.73
C THR A 33 1.69 -9.91 9.14
N THR A 34 2.32 -10.54 10.12
CA THR A 34 2.03 -10.32 11.54
C THR A 34 2.95 -9.29 12.17
N ILE A 35 3.95 -8.80 11.41
CA ILE A 35 4.92 -7.83 11.89
C ILE A 35 5.02 -6.64 10.92
N PRO A 36 3.92 -5.85 10.77
CA PRO A 36 3.98 -4.71 9.87
C PRO A 36 5.00 -3.69 10.36
N VAL A 37 5.78 -3.14 9.43
CA VAL A 37 6.84 -2.19 9.75
C VAL A 37 6.49 -0.77 9.34
N GLU A 38 5.34 -0.57 8.70
CA GLU A 38 4.85 0.73 8.27
C GLU A 38 3.37 0.85 8.62
N ALA A 39 2.81 2.04 8.46
CA ALA A 39 1.39 2.27 8.73
C ALA A 39 0.51 1.30 7.94
N LEU A 40 0.91 0.97 6.72
CA LEU A 40 0.29 -0.09 5.94
C LEU A 40 1.39 -0.92 5.30
N ASP A 41 1.47 -2.19 5.66
CA ASP A 41 2.46 -3.13 5.15
C ASP A 41 1.72 -4.28 4.46
N VAL A 42 1.82 -4.33 3.12
CA VAL A 42 1.19 -5.37 2.32
C VAL A 42 2.29 -6.28 1.76
N ARG A 43 2.26 -7.53 2.17
CA ARG A 43 3.21 -8.54 1.67
C ARG A 43 2.51 -9.36 0.61
N GLY A 44 2.44 -8.80 -0.59
CA GLY A 44 1.75 -9.38 -1.72
C GLY A 44 1.45 -8.33 -2.75
N ASN A 45 0.56 -8.65 -3.67
CA ASN A 45 0.16 -7.75 -4.75
C ASN A 45 -0.97 -6.84 -4.30
N VAL A 46 -0.99 -5.63 -4.84
CA VAL A 46 -2.05 -4.65 -4.59
C VAL A 46 -2.63 -4.23 -5.94
N ILE A 47 -3.95 -4.26 -6.06
CA ILE A 47 -4.65 -3.77 -7.24
C ILE A 47 -5.45 -2.54 -6.83
N ILE A 48 -5.14 -1.41 -7.45
CA ILE A 48 -5.86 -0.16 -7.23
C ILE A 48 -6.48 0.25 -8.55
N THR A 49 -7.81 0.19 -8.62
CA THR A 49 -8.54 0.52 -9.85
C THR A 49 -8.63 2.02 -10.07
N GLY A 50 -8.53 2.76 -8.99
CA GLY A 50 -8.68 4.21 -9.02
C GLY A 50 -7.34 4.92 -9.06
N PHE A 51 -7.18 5.85 -8.16
CA PHE A 51 -6.15 6.86 -8.18
C PHE A 51 -5.22 6.69 -6.99
N THR A 52 -3.93 6.76 -7.22
CA THR A 52 -2.92 6.71 -6.16
C THR A 52 -2.15 8.02 -6.14
N SER A 53 -2.14 8.70 -5.00
CA SER A 53 -1.37 9.91 -4.80
C SER A 53 -0.35 9.69 -3.70
N ALA A 54 0.89 9.98 -3.98
CA ALA A 54 1.98 9.82 -3.02
C ALA A 54 2.95 10.99 -3.13
N THR A 55 3.41 11.46 -1.99
CA THR A 55 4.45 12.49 -1.97
C THR A 55 5.77 11.93 -2.48
N SER A 56 6.01 10.66 -2.18
CA SER A 56 7.25 9.98 -2.54
C SER A 56 6.95 8.51 -2.78
N GLN A 57 7.54 7.93 -3.81
CA GLN A 57 7.41 6.51 -4.12
C GLN A 57 8.77 5.91 -4.36
N ASN A 58 9.03 4.78 -3.73
CA ASN A 58 10.20 3.95 -4.00
C ASN A 58 9.75 2.71 -4.75
N VAL A 59 10.11 2.61 -6.01
CA VAL A 59 9.61 1.57 -6.91
C VAL A 59 10.78 0.74 -7.42
N GLY A 60 10.73 -0.57 -7.20
CA GLY A 60 11.74 -1.47 -7.73
C GLY A 60 11.62 -1.65 -9.23
N PHE A 61 10.39 -1.82 -9.71
CA PHE A 61 10.11 -2.01 -11.14
C PHE A 61 8.83 -1.26 -11.48
N LEU A 62 8.91 -0.35 -12.44
CA LEU A 62 7.77 0.50 -12.83
C LEU A 62 7.40 0.24 -14.27
N THR A 63 6.15 -0.15 -14.53
CA THR A 63 5.59 -0.26 -15.86
C THR A 63 4.48 0.78 -16.00
N VAL A 64 4.61 1.67 -16.95
CA VAL A 64 3.69 2.79 -17.13
C VAL A 64 3.28 2.88 -18.59
N ALA A 65 1.96 2.93 -18.85
CA ALA A 65 1.45 3.16 -20.19
C ALA A 65 1.75 4.57 -20.67
N THR A 66 1.57 5.55 -19.79
CA THR A 66 1.83 6.96 -20.09
C THR A 66 2.47 7.62 -18.88
N LEU A 67 3.62 8.23 -19.05
CA LEU A 67 4.33 8.97 -18.01
C LEU A 67 4.43 10.44 -18.44
N GLU A 68 3.88 11.34 -17.63
CA GLU A 68 3.92 12.77 -17.88
C GLU A 68 4.72 13.47 -16.76
N PRO A 69 6.04 13.35 -16.77
CA PRO A 69 6.84 13.92 -15.70
C PRO A 69 7.11 15.40 -15.93
N THR A 70 7.08 16.17 -14.85
CA THR A 70 7.58 17.54 -14.88
C THR A 70 9.10 17.53 -14.95
N LYS A 71 9.72 16.56 -14.28
CA LYS A 71 11.17 16.49 -14.22
C LYS A 71 11.61 15.05 -13.93
N ILE A 72 12.58 14.59 -14.67
CA ILE A 72 13.22 13.30 -14.42
C ILE A 72 14.70 13.54 -14.12
N ILE A 73 15.13 13.13 -12.93
CA ILE A 73 16.53 13.18 -12.53
C ILE A 73 16.97 11.77 -12.22
N GLY A 74 18.04 11.30 -12.87
CA GLY A 74 18.54 9.98 -12.59
C GLY A 74 20.01 9.84 -12.90
N ALA A 75 20.75 9.29 -11.96
CA ALA A 75 22.08 8.77 -12.24
C ALA A 75 21.91 7.43 -12.93
N GLY A 76 22.45 7.30 -14.12
CA GLY A 76 22.34 6.06 -14.89
C GLY A 76 21.01 5.89 -15.61
N LEU A 77 20.31 6.99 -15.88
CA LEU A 77 19.10 6.94 -16.69
C LEU A 77 19.46 6.53 -18.11
N SER A 78 18.83 5.47 -18.59
CA SER A 78 19.01 5.00 -19.96
C SER A 78 17.66 5.00 -20.65
N VAL A 79 17.56 5.71 -21.76
CA VAL A 79 16.35 5.75 -22.58
C VAL A 79 16.64 5.00 -23.86
N VAL A 80 15.93 3.90 -24.07
CA VAL A 80 16.03 3.12 -25.31
C VAL A 80 14.80 3.40 -26.14
N SER A 81 15.00 3.96 -27.31
CA SER A 81 13.91 4.25 -28.23
C SER A 81 13.58 2.99 -29.04
N GLY A 82 12.29 2.61 -29.04
CA GLY A 82 11.80 1.49 -29.79
C GLY A 82 11.26 1.86 -31.17
N ILE A 83 11.72 2.94 -31.69
CA ILE A 83 11.26 3.42 -33.01
C ILE A 83 11.76 2.51 -34.11
#